data_c5e53df0134c9ea376d8e1d7c9c4fee4
#
_entry.id   c5e53df0134c9ea376d8e1d7c9c4fee4
#
_cell.length_a   1.000
_cell.length_b   1.000
_cell.length_c   1.000
_cell.angle_alpha   90.00
_cell.angle_beta   90.00
_cell.angle_gamma   90.00
#
_symmetry.space_group_name_H-M   'P 1'
#
loop_
_entity.id
_entity.type
_entity.pdbx_description
1 polymer ?
#
loop_
_entity_poly.entity_id
_entity_poly.type
_entity_poly.pdbx_seq_one_letter_code
_entity_poly.pdbx_strand_id
1 'polypeptide(L)'
;MKISIIMCVKNSMPYIEASIESFKKQKYKNKELIIISSKSKDNSNEFLKTINDKNIRKYNFEASIYKSLNFGINKSKGHIIGVLHSDDIFFSKLTLSKIAKEYKKNKPDIIFGNILYSKKNNILAIN
;
A
#
# COMPACT_ATOMS: atom_id res chain seq x y z
N MET A 1 -3.20 -10.90 -14.12
CA MET A 1 -3.42 -9.45 -14.01
C MET A 1 -2.74 -8.93 -12.74
N LYS A 2 -1.79 -8.04 -12.89
CA LYS A 2 -1.01 -7.53 -11.77
C LYS A 2 -1.70 -6.35 -11.09
N ILE A 3 -1.64 -6.31 -9.76
CA ILE A 3 -2.09 -5.19 -8.94
C ILE A 3 -0.86 -4.51 -8.36
N SER A 4 -0.73 -3.20 -8.60
CA SER A 4 0.31 -2.37 -7.99
C SER A 4 -0.28 -1.55 -6.86
N ILE A 5 0.34 -1.61 -5.69
CA ILE A 5 -0.02 -0.77 -4.55
C ILE A 5 1.11 0.23 -4.33
N ILE A 6 0.75 1.50 -4.20
CA ILE A 6 1.71 2.58 -3.97
C ILE A 6 1.59 3.02 -2.51
N MET A 7 2.73 3.15 -1.84
CA MET A 7 2.81 3.61 -0.46
C MET A 7 3.84 4.73 -0.36
N CYS A 8 3.42 5.89 0.10
CA CYS A 8 4.32 7.00 0.40
C CYS A 8 4.70 6.94 1.88
N VAL A 9 5.99 7.06 2.16
CA VAL A 9 6.53 6.92 3.53
C VAL A 9 7.29 8.17 3.93
N LYS A 10 6.86 8.75 5.05
CA LYS A 10 7.57 9.81 5.76
C LYS A 10 7.12 9.82 7.21
N ASN A 11 8.05 9.62 8.14
CA ASN A 11 7.76 9.58 9.58
C ASN A 11 6.62 8.62 9.91
N SER A 12 6.73 7.37 9.47
CA SER A 12 5.63 6.39 9.49
C SER A 12 5.76 5.34 10.59
N MET A 13 6.77 5.43 11.45
CA MET A 13 6.88 4.55 12.60
C MET A 13 5.88 4.93 13.69
N PRO A 14 5.31 3.98 14.43
CA PRO A 14 5.54 2.52 14.36
C PRO A 14 4.62 1.79 13.36
N TYR A 15 3.83 2.48 12.58
CA TYR A 15 2.71 1.90 11.80
C TYR A 15 3.14 1.17 10.53
N ILE A 16 4.27 1.56 9.96
CA ILE A 16 4.70 1.09 8.63
C ILE A 16 4.88 -0.43 8.57
N GLU A 17 5.37 -1.05 9.63
CA GLU A 17 5.59 -2.50 9.68
C GLU A 17 4.29 -3.27 9.49
N ALA A 18 3.24 -2.92 10.25
CA ALA A 18 1.94 -3.57 10.14
C ALA A 18 1.30 -3.32 8.77
N SER A 19 1.47 -2.12 8.22
CA SER A 19 0.97 -1.77 6.90
C SER A 19 1.57 -2.67 5.82
N ILE A 20 2.89 -2.81 5.80
CA ILE A 20 3.60 -3.66 4.84
C ILE A 20 3.26 -5.13 5.04
N GLU A 21 3.17 -5.60 6.28
CA GLU A 21 2.77 -6.97 6.57
C GLU A 21 1.35 -7.28 6.06
N SER A 22 0.43 -6.32 6.15
CA SER A 22 -0.92 -6.51 5.62
C SER A 22 -0.93 -6.69 4.09
N PHE A 23 -0.02 -6.04 3.38
CA PHE A 23 0.18 -6.27 1.95
C PHE A 23 0.78 -7.66 1.69
N LYS A 24 1.83 -8.03 2.42
CA LYS A 24 2.50 -9.33 2.25
C LYS A 24 1.54 -10.49 2.47
N LYS A 25 0.61 -10.35 3.42
CA LYS A 25 -0.37 -11.39 3.77
C LYS A 25 -1.51 -11.53 2.77
N GLN A 26 -1.63 -10.65 1.78
CA GLN A 26 -2.66 -10.77 0.77
C GLN A 26 -2.49 -12.08 -0.01
N LYS A 27 -3.58 -12.82 -0.15
CA LYS A 27 -3.57 -14.11 -0.85
C LYS A 27 -3.42 -13.97 -2.36
N TYR A 28 -3.80 -12.83 -2.91
CA TYR A 28 -3.59 -12.54 -4.32
C TYR A 28 -2.09 -12.50 -4.63
N LYS A 29 -1.62 -13.33 -5.56
CA LYS A 29 -0.18 -13.53 -5.79
C LYS A 29 0.45 -12.51 -6.73
N ASN A 30 -0.25 -12.14 -7.80
CA ASN A 30 0.30 -11.25 -8.83
C ASN A 30 0.18 -9.78 -8.41
N LYS A 31 1.03 -9.40 -7.46
CA LYS A 31 0.99 -8.08 -6.83
C LYS A 31 2.39 -7.51 -6.66
N GLU A 32 2.47 -6.19 -6.57
CA GLU A 32 3.69 -5.48 -6.18
C GLU A 32 3.34 -4.32 -5.24
N LEU A 33 4.27 -3.99 -4.36
CA LEU A 33 4.23 -2.79 -3.53
C LEU A 33 5.35 -1.86 -3.97
N ILE A 34 5.01 -0.61 -4.26
CA ILE A 34 5.96 0.42 -4.65
C ILE A 34 6.01 1.43 -3.51
N ILE A 35 7.14 1.48 -2.82
CA ILE A 35 7.34 2.40 -1.70
C ILE A 35 8.13 3.60 -2.19
N ILE A 36 7.56 4.78 -2.00
CA ILE A 36 8.21 6.05 -2.28
C ILE A 36 8.50 6.71 -0.94
N SER A 37 9.77 6.75 -0.57
CA SER A 37 10.16 7.28 0.74
C SER A 37 10.86 8.61 0.61
N SER A 38 10.50 9.55 1.47
CA SER A 38 11.25 10.77 1.69
C SER A 38 12.01 10.68 3.01
N LYS A 39 12.93 11.61 3.22
CA LYS A 39 13.76 11.65 4.43
C LYS A 39 12.87 11.79 5.66
N SER A 40 13.02 10.88 6.60
CA SER A 40 12.25 10.83 7.84
C SER A 40 13.12 11.19 9.04
N LYS A 41 12.50 11.76 10.08
CA LYS A 41 13.17 12.08 11.34
C LYS A 41 13.16 10.90 12.32
N ASP A 42 12.28 9.92 12.08
CA ASP A 42 12.19 8.68 12.85
C ASP A 42 12.99 7.56 12.17
N ASN A 43 12.79 6.32 12.59
CA ASN A 43 13.49 5.15 12.04
C ASN A 43 12.84 4.56 10.79
N SER A 44 11.95 5.29 10.10
CA SER A 44 11.27 4.78 8.91
C SER A 44 12.23 4.39 7.80
N ASN A 45 13.21 5.23 7.48
CA ASN A 45 14.16 4.94 6.41
C ASN A 45 15.04 3.75 6.75
N GLU A 46 15.49 3.63 7.99
CA GLU A 46 16.30 2.50 8.47
C GLU A 46 15.49 1.20 8.39
N PHE A 47 14.22 1.24 8.80
CA PHE A 47 13.34 0.09 8.72
C PHE A 47 13.18 -0.38 7.25
N LEU A 48 12.98 0.55 6.32
CA LEU A 48 12.82 0.22 4.90
C LEU A 48 14.05 -0.49 4.32
N LYS A 49 15.24 -0.16 4.80
CA LYS A 49 16.47 -0.83 4.36
C LYS A 49 16.51 -2.31 4.74
N THR A 50 15.76 -2.73 5.75
CA THR A 50 15.70 -4.14 6.17
C THR A 50 14.80 -4.99 5.29
N ILE A 51 13.96 -4.37 4.45
CA ILE A 51 13.01 -5.09 3.62
C ILE A 51 13.71 -5.60 2.37
N ASN A 52 13.67 -6.93 2.19
CA ASN A 52 14.21 -7.60 1.02
C ASN A 52 13.15 -8.58 0.50
N ASP A 53 12.24 -8.09 -0.32
CA ASP A 53 11.13 -8.86 -0.88
C ASP A 53 11.04 -8.55 -2.37
N LYS A 54 11.00 -9.58 -3.21
CA LYS A 54 10.97 -9.42 -4.67
C LYS A 54 9.74 -8.68 -5.18
N ASN A 55 8.68 -8.67 -4.40
CA ASN A 55 7.44 -7.98 -4.76
C ASN A 55 7.37 -6.55 -4.23
N ILE A 56 8.42 -6.09 -3.56
CA ILE A 56 8.49 -4.75 -2.98
C ILE A 56 9.65 -3.99 -3.63
N ARG A 57 9.32 -2.89 -4.29
CA ARG A 57 10.30 -1.97 -4.87
C ARG A 57 10.31 -0.68 -4.09
N LYS A 58 11.50 -0.16 -3.80
CA LYS A 58 11.70 1.02 -2.95
C LYS A 58 12.42 2.12 -3.73
N TYR A 59 11.91 3.33 -3.63
CA TYR A 59 12.51 4.51 -4.25
C TYR A 59 12.59 5.65 -3.25
N ASN A 60 13.71 6.38 -3.25
CA ASN A 60 13.85 7.62 -2.49
C ASN A 60 13.48 8.79 -3.39
N PHE A 61 12.54 9.63 -2.93
CA PHE A 61 12.06 10.75 -3.73
C PHE A 61 11.56 11.86 -2.79
N GLU A 62 12.27 12.99 -2.78
CA GLU A 62 11.93 14.14 -1.93
C GLU A 62 10.97 15.05 -2.68
N ALA A 63 9.67 14.90 -2.39
CA ALA A 63 8.62 15.68 -3.04
C ALA A 63 7.35 15.70 -2.18
N SER A 64 6.36 16.48 -2.63
CA SER A 64 5.01 16.44 -2.04
C SER A 64 4.38 15.06 -2.21
N ILE A 65 3.35 14.77 -1.41
CA ILE A 65 2.65 13.49 -1.52
C ILE A 65 2.08 13.26 -2.92
N TYR A 66 1.57 14.29 -3.57
CA TYR A 66 1.00 14.15 -4.92
C TYR A 66 2.06 13.82 -5.96
N LYS A 67 3.21 14.47 -5.91
CA LYS A 67 4.32 14.16 -6.80
C LYS A 67 4.88 12.76 -6.54
N SER A 68 4.92 12.35 -5.28
CA SER A 68 5.37 11.01 -4.90
C SER A 68 4.40 9.93 -5.40
N LEU A 69 3.10 10.16 -5.30
CA LEU A 69 2.09 9.25 -5.85
C LEU A 69 2.23 9.14 -7.37
N ASN A 70 2.38 10.25 -8.07
CA ASN A 70 2.57 10.25 -9.53
C ASN A 70 3.86 9.51 -9.92
N PHE A 71 4.93 9.70 -9.16
CA PHE A 71 6.17 8.96 -9.36
C PHE A 71 5.93 7.44 -9.22
N GLY A 72 5.20 7.04 -8.18
CA GLY A 72 4.85 5.64 -7.95
C GLY A 72 3.98 5.07 -9.07
N ILE A 73 2.99 5.83 -9.54
CA ILE A 73 2.15 5.44 -10.67
C ILE A 73 3.00 5.16 -11.91
N ASN A 74 3.94 6.04 -12.21
CA ASN A 74 4.84 5.88 -13.35
C ASN A 74 5.76 4.66 -13.22
N LYS A 75 6.07 4.23 -12.01
CA LYS A 75 6.88 3.04 -11.75
C LYS A 75 6.05 1.75 -11.73
N SER A 76 4.74 1.85 -11.63
CA SER A 76 3.87 0.69 -11.51
C SER A 76 3.81 -0.12 -12.79
N LYS A 77 3.68 -1.44 -12.64
CA LYS A 77 3.55 -2.39 -13.74
C LYS A 77 2.18 -3.07 -13.77
N GLY A 78 1.33 -2.73 -12.80
CA GLY A 78 0.02 -3.36 -12.66
C GLY A 78 -1.03 -2.81 -13.62
N HIS A 79 -2.04 -3.62 -13.85
CA HIS A 79 -3.25 -3.21 -14.56
C HIS A 79 -4.19 -2.42 -13.63
N ILE A 80 -4.14 -2.76 -12.36
CA ILE A 80 -4.88 -2.05 -11.31
C ILE A 80 -3.84 -1.36 -10.44
N ILE A 81 -4.06 -0.08 -10.15
CA ILE A 81 -3.18 0.70 -9.29
C ILE A 81 -3.99 1.16 -8.09
N GLY A 82 -3.51 0.86 -6.91
CA GLY A 82 -4.12 1.30 -5.65
C GLY A 82 -3.11 2.01 -4.76
N VAL A 83 -3.64 2.66 -3.73
CA VAL A 83 -2.85 3.37 -2.72
C VAL A 83 -3.16 2.78 -1.36
N LEU A 84 -2.11 2.50 -0.59
CA LEU A 84 -2.21 2.13 0.81
C LEU A 84 -1.30 3.10 1.59
N HIS A 85 -1.89 3.90 2.45
CA HIS A 85 -1.10 4.80 3.29
C HIS A 85 -0.30 4.01 4.32
N SER A 86 0.87 4.53 4.70
CA SER A 86 1.83 3.83 5.55
C SER A 86 1.36 3.61 7.00
N ASP A 87 0.26 4.23 7.40
CA ASP A 87 -0.41 4.03 8.69
C ASP A 87 -1.72 3.25 8.59
N ASP A 88 -2.07 2.77 7.40
CA ASP A 88 -3.26 1.96 7.17
C ASP A 88 -2.89 0.51 6.93
N ILE A 89 -3.86 -0.39 7.11
CA ILE A 89 -3.69 -1.82 6.84
C ILE A 89 -4.87 -2.33 6.01
N PHE A 90 -4.60 -3.33 5.18
CA PHE A 90 -5.69 -4.08 4.56
C PHE A 90 -6.44 -4.86 5.64
N PHE A 91 -7.75 -4.70 5.69
CA PHE A 91 -8.59 -5.37 6.69
C PHE A 91 -8.57 -6.89 6.55
N SER A 92 -8.54 -7.39 5.33
CA SER A 92 -8.66 -8.82 5.03
C SER A 92 -7.54 -9.29 4.13
N LYS A 93 -7.11 -10.53 4.31
CA LYS A 93 -6.15 -11.20 3.40
C LYS A 93 -6.71 -11.39 1.99
N LEU A 94 -8.01 -11.18 1.79
CA LEU A 94 -8.72 -11.37 0.53
C LEU A 94 -9.03 -10.05 -0.18
N THR A 95 -8.60 -8.91 0.35
CA THR A 95 -8.95 -7.60 -0.23
C THR A 95 -8.52 -7.50 -1.69
N LEU A 96 -7.27 -7.80 -2.01
CA LEU A 96 -6.79 -7.72 -3.39
C LEU A 96 -7.46 -8.77 -4.29
N SER A 97 -7.77 -9.95 -3.75
CA SER A 97 -8.50 -10.98 -4.49
C SER A 97 -9.91 -10.52 -4.86
N LYS A 98 -10.59 -9.83 -3.94
CA LYS A 98 -11.91 -9.26 -4.19
C LYS A 98 -11.86 -8.16 -5.25
N ILE A 99 -10.85 -7.29 -5.19
CA ILE A 99 -10.64 -6.24 -6.18
C ILE A 99 -10.42 -6.85 -7.57
N ALA A 100 -9.57 -7.85 -7.68
CA ALA A 100 -9.32 -8.54 -8.94
C ALA A 100 -10.59 -9.18 -9.50
N LYS A 101 -11.38 -9.82 -8.64
CA LYS A 101 -12.65 -10.44 -9.03
C LYS A 101 -13.65 -9.41 -9.55
N GLU A 102 -13.79 -8.29 -8.85
CA GLU A 102 -14.68 -7.21 -9.24
C GLU A 102 -14.27 -6.60 -10.59
N TYR A 103 -12.98 -6.37 -10.77
CA TYR A 103 -12.46 -5.85 -12.03
C TYR A 103 -12.76 -6.79 -13.20
N LYS A 104 -12.53 -8.10 -13.02
CA LYS A 104 -12.79 -9.09 -14.07
C LYS A 104 -14.27 -9.15 -14.44
N LYS A 105 -15.15 -8.98 -13.47
CA LYS A 105 -16.61 -9.09 -13.67
C LYS A 105 -17.19 -7.85 -14.33
N ASN A 106 -16.86 -6.66 -13.84
CA ASN A 106 -17.53 -5.41 -14.18
C ASN A 106 -16.62 -4.39 -14.88
N LYS A 107 -15.32 -4.60 -14.89
CA LYS A 107 -14.31 -3.70 -15.49
C LYS A 107 -14.52 -2.23 -15.13
N PRO A 108 -14.69 -1.90 -13.84
CA PRO A 108 -14.93 -0.52 -13.44
C PRO A 108 -13.67 0.32 -13.60
N ASP A 109 -13.85 1.62 -13.79
CA ASP A 109 -12.73 2.56 -13.82
C ASP A 109 -12.14 2.82 -12.45
N ILE A 110 -12.97 2.79 -11.41
CA ILE A 110 -12.58 3.02 -10.01
C ILE A 110 -13.24 2.00 -9.12
N ILE A 111 -12.47 1.45 -8.18
CA ILE A 111 -12.96 0.57 -7.12
C ILE A 111 -12.59 1.20 -5.78
N PHE A 112 -13.56 1.34 -4.90
CA PHE A 112 -13.31 1.78 -3.53
C PHE A 112 -14.09 0.90 -2.56
N GLY A 113 -13.60 0.80 -1.34
CA GLY A 113 -14.22 0.01 -0.28
C GLY A 113 -14.50 0.85 0.95
N ASN A 114 -15.10 0.21 1.94
CA ASN A 114 -15.38 0.82 3.23
C ASN A 114 -14.11 0.96 4.06
N ILE A 115 -14.11 1.93 4.97
CA ILE A 115 -13.02 2.17 5.91
C ILE A 115 -13.50 1.81 7.31
N LEU A 116 -12.67 1.03 8.02
CA LEU A 116 -12.86 0.73 9.42
C LEU A 116 -11.87 1.57 10.23
N TYR A 117 -12.37 2.34 11.17
CA TYR A 117 -11.51 3.10 12.07
C TYR A 117 -11.21 2.26 13.30
N SER A 118 -9.95 2.25 13.73
CA SER A 118 -9.54 1.50 14.92
C SER A 118 -8.65 2.33 15.82
N LYS A 119 -8.68 1.99 17.11
CA LYS A 119 -7.78 2.55 18.11
C LYS A 119 -7.36 1.40 19.03
N LYS A 120 -6.04 1.18 19.15
CA LYS A 120 -5.48 0.09 19.98
C LYS A 120 -6.17 -1.25 19.69
N ASN A 121 -6.28 -1.59 18.42
CA ASN A 121 -6.92 -2.83 17.92
C ASN A 121 -8.44 -2.93 18.10
N ASN A 122 -9.09 -1.87 18.57
CA ASN A 122 -10.55 -1.81 18.66
C ASN A 122 -11.11 -1.07 17.44
N ILE A 123 -12.15 -1.63 16.84
CA ILE A 123 -12.85 -0.98 15.73
C ILE A 123 -13.72 0.12 16.31
N LEU A 124 -13.53 1.38 15.83
CA LEU A 124 -14.28 2.55 16.29
C LEU A 124 -15.51 2.85 15.43
N ALA A 125 -15.42 2.66 14.11
CA ALA A 125 -16.49 2.97 13.18
C ALA A 125 -16.33 2.18 11.88
N ILE A 126 -17.44 2.01 11.16
CA ILE A 126 -17.49 1.40 9.83
C ILE A 126 -18.07 2.43 8.85
N ASN A 127 -17.37 2.70 7.76
CA ASN A 127 -17.80 3.57 6.67
C ASN A 127 -18.04 2.80 5.39
#